data_64c2114f5237677047182b7f340a9a6b
#
_entry.id   64c2114f5237677047182b7f340a9a6b
#
_cell.length_a   1.000
_cell.length_b   1.000
_cell.length_c   1.000
_cell.angle_alpha   90.00
_cell.angle_beta   90.00
_cell.angle_gamma   90.00
#
_symmetry.space_group_name_H-M   'P 1'
#
loop_
_entity.id
_entity.type
_entity.pdbx_description
1 polymer ?
#
loop_
_entity_poly.entity_id
_entity_poly.type
_entity_poly.pdbx_seq_one_letter_code
_entity_poly.pdbx_strand_id
1 'polypeptide(L)'
;FLEIETPFLIKSTPEGARDYLVPSRIHPGSFYALPQSPQIFKQLLMCSGYDRYFQIVKCFRDEDLRADRQPEFTQMDMELSFVDVDDVIDINERLLAHLFKDVLDIDVQLPIQRMTWQEAMDRFGSDKPDIRFGMELVNVTETVKDSEFVVFKNAIEAGGTVRGINAKGQGGMARKKIDKLVDFAKGYGAKGLAYIAIHEDGTVKSSFSKFMTEEETAALIKAMAGENGDLLLFAADKNKVVWDVLGALRLELARQ
;
A
#
# COMPACT_ATOMS: atom_id res chain seq x y z
N PHE A 1 -11.76 22.79 -18.32
CA PHE A 1 -11.21 21.70 -19.13
C PHE A 1 -11.93 21.61 -20.46
N LEU A 2 -11.18 21.30 -21.52
CA LEU A 2 -11.70 21.02 -22.84
C LEU A 2 -11.58 19.53 -23.11
N GLU A 3 -12.68 18.89 -23.51
CA GLU A 3 -12.69 17.50 -23.94
C GLU A 3 -12.27 17.42 -25.42
N ILE A 4 -11.20 16.66 -25.69
CA ILE A 4 -10.63 16.54 -27.03
C ILE A 4 -10.31 15.09 -27.31
N GLU A 5 -10.97 14.50 -28.33
CA GLU A 5 -10.67 13.16 -28.80
C GLU A 5 -9.36 13.12 -29.61
N THR A 6 -8.60 12.05 -29.43
CA THR A 6 -7.33 11.82 -30.12
C THR A 6 -7.31 10.49 -30.87
N PRO A 7 -6.52 10.34 -31.94
CA PRO A 7 -6.46 9.10 -32.74
C PRO A 7 -5.86 7.92 -31.94
N PHE A 8 -6.34 6.70 -32.25
CA PHE A 8 -5.79 5.44 -31.71
C PHE A 8 -4.70 4.84 -32.60
N LEU A 9 -4.77 5.00 -33.93
CA LEU A 9 -3.75 4.46 -34.83
C LEU A 9 -2.58 5.45 -34.91
N ILE A 10 -1.60 5.27 -34.07
CA ILE A 10 -0.45 6.16 -33.91
C ILE A 10 0.87 5.45 -34.18
N LYS A 11 1.96 6.18 -34.12
CA LYS A 11 3.31 5.62 -34.08
C LYS A 11 3.60 5.10 -32.65
N SER A 12 4.32 3.99 -32.56
CA SER A 12 4.83 3.47 -31.29
C SER A 12 5.59 4.55 -30.50
N THR A 13 5.32 4.61 -29.20
CA THR A 13 5.96 5.54 -28.25
C THR A 13 6.54 4.80 -27.06
N PRO A 14 7.72 5.18 -26.56
CA PRO A 14 8.37 4.51 -25.45
C PRO A 14 7.75 4.94 -24.10
N GLU A 15 6.56 4.43 -23.76
CA GLU A 15 5.84 4.79 -22.53
C GLU A 15 5.98 3.74 -21.38
N GLY A 16 6.87 2.76 -21.54
CA GLY A 16 7.21 1.79 -20.49
C GLY A 16 6.56 0.42 -20.63
N ALA A 17 5.36 0.29 -21.20
CA ALA A 17 4.74 -0.99 -21.53
C ALA A 17 5.08 -1.40 -22.97
N ARG A 18 4.74 -2.63 -23.35
CA ARG A 18 4.80 -3.06 -24.75
C ARG A 18 3.53 -2.61 -25.47
N ASP A 19 3.70 -2.14 -26.74
CA ASP A 19 2.59 -1.73 -27.58
C ASP A 19 1.92 -2.92 -28.28
N TYR A 20 0.60 -2.84 -28.46
CA TYR A 20 -0.11 -3.67 -29.43
C TYR A 20 0.05 -3.08 -30.82
N LEU A 21 0.47 -3.89 -31.80
CA LEU A 21 0.75 -3.47 -33.16
C LEU A 21 -0.39 -3.84 -34.11
N VAL A 22 -0.76 -2.90 -34.99
CA VAL A 22 -1.74 -3.10 -36.07
C VAL A 22 -1.00 -3.01 -37.40
N PRO A 23 -0.94 -4.08 -38.22
CA PRO A 23 -0.26 -4.06 -39.49
C PRO A 23 -0.90 -3.07 -40.49
N SER A 24 -0.09 -2.30 -41.20
CA SER A 24 -0.59 -1.44 -42.30
C SER A 24 -0.90 -2.30 -43.53
N ARG A 25 -2.14 -2.22 -44.01
CA ARG A 25 -2.54 -2.88 -45.24
C ARG A 25 -1.89 -2.23 -46.48
N ILE A 26 -1.62 -0.94 -46.42
CA ILE A 26 -1.13 -0.15 -47.56
C ILE A 26 0.40 -0.20 -47.66
N HIS A 27 1.09 -0.26 -46.51
CA HIS A 27 2.55 -0.22 -46.45
C HIS A 27 3.08 -1.51 -45.84
N PRO A 28 3.45 -2.53 -46.68
CA PRO A 28 4.01 -3.78 -46.16
C PRO A 28 5.23 -3.55 -45.27
N GLY A 29 5.27 -4.23 -44.13
CA GLY A 29 6.35 -4.08 -43.12
C GLY A 29 6.23 -2.87 -42.19
N SER A 30 5.19 -2.03 -42.36
CA SER A 30 4.87 -0.92 -41.45
C SER A 30 3.70 -1.26 -40.53
N PHE A 31 3.72 -0.68 -39.33
CA PHE A 31 2.72 -0.94 -38.28
C PHE A 31 2.27 0.37 -37.65
N TYR A 32 1.01 0.41 -37.28
CA TYR A 32 0.50 1.33 -36.27
C TYR A 32 0.67 0.69 -34.89
N ALA A 33 0.74 1.51 -33.86
CA ALA A 33 0.63 1.09 -32.46
C ALA A 33 -0.70 1.59 -31.86
N LEU A 34 -1.29 0.78 -30.99
CA LEU A 34 -2.39 1.24 -30.15
C LEU A 34 -1.82 2.01 -28.96
N PRO A 35 -2.40 3.16 -28.56
CA PRO A 35 -1.80 4.05 -27.57
C PRO A 35 -1.87 3.44 -26.16
N GLN A 36 -0.78 3.55 -25.42
CA GLN A 36 -0.74 3.28 -23.99
C GLN A 36 -1.41 4.41 -23.20
N SER A 37 -1.35 5.62 -23.73
CA SER A 37 -2.07 6.83 -23.34
C SER A 37 -2.02 7.82 -24.51
N PRO A 38 -2.83 8.90 -24.54
CA PRO A 38 -2.76 9.93 -25.58
C PRO A 38 -1.58 10.91 -25.37
N GLN A 39 -0.44 10.45 -24.87
CA GLN A 39 0.67 11.25 -24.37
C GLN A 39 1.19 12.30 -25.38
N ILE A 40 1.43 11.92 -26.62
CA ILE A 40 1.95 12.85 -27.64
C ILE A 40 0.93 13.96 -27.92
N PHE A 41 -0.34 13.59 -28.07
CA PHE A 41 -1.39 14.54 -28.44
C PHE A 41 -1.67 15.52 -27.31
N LYS A 42 -1.82 15.06 -26.07
CA LYS A 42 -2.05 15.96 -24.94
C LYS A 42 -0.86 16.91 -24.71
N GLN A 43 0.36 16.46 -24.92
CA GLN A 43 1.54 17.34 -24.87
C GLN A 43 1.50 18.39 -25.97
N LEU A 44 1.13 18.02 -27.21
CA LEU A 44 0.97 18.97 -28.31
C LEU A 44 -0.16 19.97 -28.04
N LEU A 45 -1.24 19.54 -27.40
CA LEU A 45 -2.34 20.43 -27.01
C LEU A 45 -1.87 21.48 -26.00
N MET A 46 -1.05 21.09 -25.00
CA MET A 46 -0.44 22.04 -24.08
C MET A 46 0.44 23.06 -24.80
N CYS A 47 1.30 22.61 -25.72
CA CYS A 47 2.11 23.50 -26.57
C CYS A 47 1.28 24.44 -27.46
N SER A 48 0.04 24.04 -27.77
CA SER A 48 -0.90 24.82 -28.61
C SER A 48 -1.79 25.77 -27.80
N GLY A 49 -1.60 25.87 -26.48
CA GLY A 49 -2.36 26.77 -25.59
C GLY A 49 -3.68 26.20 -25.09
N TYR A 50 -3.86 24.89 -25.13
CA TYR A 50 -5.02 24.22 -24.48
C TYR A 50 -4.70 23.93 -23.03
N ASP A 51 -4.65 24.89 -22.18
CA ASP A 51 -4.12 24.84 -20.82
C ASP A 51 -4.75 23.78 -19.91
N ARG A 52 -5.94 23.30 -20.22
CA ARG A 52 -6.64 22.25 -19.44
C ARG A 52 -7.42 21.33 -20.39
N TYR A 53 -6.84 20.20 -20.68
CA TYR A 53 -7.39 19.13 -21.49
C TYR A 53 -7.86 17.97 -20.64
N PHE A 54 -8.92 17.27 -21.06
CA PHE A 54 -9.23 15.91 -20.61
C PHE A 54 -9.83 15.07 -21.74
N GLN A 55 -9.79 13.76 -21.58
CA GLN A 55 -10.43 12.79 -22.44
C GLN A 55 -10.77 11.52 -21.66
N ILE A 56 -11.94 10.93 -21.91
CA ILE A 56 -12.24 9.55 -21.48
C ILE A 56 -11.81 8.64 -22.62
N VAL A 57 -10.68 7.96 -22.48
CA VAL A 57 -9.95 7.33 -23.57
C VAL A 57 -9.62 5.86 -23.30
N LYS A 58 -9.71 5.03 -24.35
CA LYS A 58 -9.18 3.67 -24.32
C LYS A 58 -7.66 3.68 -24.39
N CYS A 59 -7.05 2.89 -23.50
CA CYS A 59 -5.62 2.68 -23.42
C CYS A 59 -5.30 1.20 -23.54
N PHE A 60 -4.14 0.88 -24.11
CA PHE A 60 -3.73 -0.48 -24.45
C PHE A 60 -2.31 -0.73 -23.95
N ARG A 61 -2.11 -1.80 -23.16
CA ARG A 61 -0.79 -2.17 -22.65
C ARG A 61 -0.62 -3.68 -22.70
N ASP A 62 0.38 -4.15 -23.43
CA ASP A 62 0.76 -5.57 -23.46
C ASP A 62 1.70 -5.85 -22.28
N GLU A 63 1.09 -6.06 -21.13
CA GLU A 63 1.77 -6.37 -19.86
C GLU A 63 1.18 -7.62 -19.21
N ASP A 64 1.93 -8.21 -18.28
CA ASP A 64 1.42 -9.30 -17.46
C ASP A 64 0.19 -8.86 -16.66
N LEU A 65 -0.88 -9.64 -16.77
CA LEU A 65 -2.11 -9.39 -16.03
C LEU A 65 -1.87 -9.59 -14.53
N ARG A 66 -2.27 -8.61 -13.76
CA ARG A 66 -2.29 -8.67 -12.29
C ARG A 66 -3.69 -8.31 -11.83
N ALA A 67 -4.18 -8.97 -10.80
CA ALA A 67 -5.45 -8.74 -10.11
C ALA A 67 -6.51 -7.87 -10.85
N ASP A 68 -6.27 -6.58 -10.95
CA ASP A 68 -7.16 -5.55 -11.51
C ASP A 68 -6.68 -4.96 -12.86
N ARG A 69 -5.51 -5.40 -13.39
CA ARG A 69 -4.96 -4.90 -14.65
C ARG A 69 -5.52 -5.65 -15.84
N GLN A 70 -5.97 -4.89 -16.84
CA GLN A 70 -6.43 -5.40 -18.12
C GLN A 70 -5.58 -4.85 -19.27
N PRO A 71 -5.39 -5.60 -20.38
CA PRO A 71 -4.61 -5.14 -21.53
C PRO A 71 -5.28 -3.98 -22.26
N GLU A 72 -6.60 -3.88 -22.17
CA GLU A 72 -7.43 -2.76 -22.63
C GLU A 72 -8.19 -2.20 -21.43
N PHE A 73 -8.11 -0.90 -21.21
CA PHE A 73 -8.80 -0.21 -20.13
C PHE A 73 -9.15 1.23 -20.51
N THR A 74 -10.02 1.86 -19.74
CA THR A 74 -10.42 3.24 -19.96
C THR A 74 -9.79 4.14 -18.91
N GLN A 75 -9.18 5.23 -19.34
CA GLN A 75 -8.68 6.29 -18.46
C GLN A 75 -9.56 7.54 -18.60
N MET A 76 -9.73 8.25 -17.51
CA MET A 76 -9.96 9.68 -17.54
C MET A 76 -8.58 10.33 -17.56
N ASP A 77 -8.13 10.73 -18.74
CA ASP A 77 -6.81 11.33 -18.97
C ASP A 77 -6.91 12.84 -18.93
N MET A 78 -6.01 13.48 -18.18
CA MET A 78 -5.96 14.94 -18.04
C MET A 78 -4.54 15.44 -18.24
N GLU A 79 -4.44 16.65 -18.84
CA GLU A 79 -3.18 17.39 -18.92
C GLU A 79 -3.44 18.86 -18.61
N LEU A 80 -2.53 19.47 -17.84
CA LEU A 80 -2.63 20.85 -17.40
C LEU A 80 -1.31 21.58 -17.60
N SER A 81 -1.39 22.84 -18.05
CA SER A 81 -0.25 23.76 -18.16
C SER A 81 -0.24 24.72 -16.96
N PHE A 82 0.96 25.22 -16.62
CA PHE A 82 1.17 26.28 -15.63
C PHE A 82 0.62 25.95 -14.23
N VAL A 83 0.81 24.69 -13.79
CA VAL A 83 0.32 24.18 -12.50
C VAL A 83 1.47 23.55 -11.71
N ASP A 84 1.32 23.57 -10.40
CA ASP A 84 2.17 22.86 -9.45
C ASP A 84 1.50 21.58 -8.95
N VAL A 85 2.22 20.83 -8.12
CA VAL A 85 1.74 19.56 -7.55
C VAL A 85 0.43 19.74 -6.78
N ASP A 86 0.32 20.82 -6.02
CA ASP A 86 -0.86 21.11 -5.20
C ASP A 86 -2.09 21.40 -6.04
N ASP A 87 -1.94 22.09 -7.19
CA ASP A 87 -3.03 22.33 -8.13
C ASP A 87 -3.60 21.03 -8.70
N VAL A 88 -2.71 20.10 -9.07
CA VAL A 88 -3.10 18.78 -9.61
C VAL A 88 -3.82 17.98 -8.52
N ILE A 89 -3.32 17.98 -7.29
CA ILE A 89 -3.94 17.28 -6.18
C ILE A 89 -5.33 17.86 -5.89
N ASP A 90 -5.47 19.18 -5.77
CA ASP A 90 -6.75 19.83 -5.49
C ASP A 90 -7.82 19.47 -6.54
N ILE A 91 -7.46 19.51 -7.81
CA ILE A 91 -8.39 19.15 -8.90
C ILE A 91 -8.84 17.69 -8.76
N ASN A 92 -7.91 16.76 -8.47
CA ASN A 92 -8.25 15.35 -8.31
C ASN A 92 -9.07 15.08 -7.04
N GLU A 93 -8.77 15.75 -5.92
CA GLU A 93 -9.55 15.64 -4.69
C GLU A 93 -11.00 16.07 -4.91
N ARG A 94 -11.21 17.22 -5.56
CA ARG A 94 -12.56 17.71 -5.89
C ARG A 94 -13.29 16.79 -6.86
N LEU A 95 -12.59 16.24 -7.86
CA LEU A 95 -13.16 15.26 -8.79
C LEU A 95 -13.62 14.02 -8.04
N LEU A 96 -12.76 13.43 -7.19
CA LEU A 96 -13.11 12.25 -6.41
C LEU A 96 -14.28 12.53 -5.46
N ALA A 97 -14.26 13.65 -4.74
CA ALA A 97 -15.36 14.01 -3.84
C ALA A 97 -16.69 14.14 -4.60
N HIS A 98 -16.68 14.77 -5.78
CA HIS A 98 -17.87 14.89 -6.62
C HIS A 98 -18.37 13.53 -7.11
N LEU A 99 -17.49 12.67 -7.63
CA LEU A 99 -17.85 11.33 -8.09
C LEU A 99 -18.42 10.45 -6.97
N PHE A 100 -17.79 10.46 -5.79
CA PHE A 100 -18.27 9.67 -4.64
C PHE A 100 -19.62 10.19 -4.15
N LYS A 101 -19.83 11.51 -4.15
CA LYS A 101 -21.12 12.09 -3.78
C LYS A 101 -22.21 11.74 -4.79
N ASP A 102 -21.96 11.95 -6.07
CA ASP A 102 -23.01 11.81 -7.10
C ASP A 102 -23.37 10.34 -7.40
N VAL A 103 -22.39 9.43 -7.30
CA VAL A 103 -22.61 8.02 -7.67
C VAL A 103 -22.99 7.17 -6.45
N LEU A 104 -22.41 7.44 -5.28
CA LEU A 104 -22.52 6.60 -4.08
C LEU A 104 -23.20 7.31 -2.90
N ASP A 105 -23.50 8.61 -3.01
CA ASP A 105 -23.98 9.48 -1.91
C ASP A 105 -23.04 9.46 -0.68
N ILE A 106 -21.73 9.36 -0.93
CA ILE A 106 -20.68 9.38 0.10
C ILE A 106 -20.01 10.75 0.12
N ASP A 107 -19.98 11.38 1.28
CA ASP A 107 -19.25 12.64 1.50
C ASP A 107 -17.78 12.34 1.84
N VAL A 108 -16.88 12.64 0.89
CA VAL A 108 -15.43 12.52 1.08
C VAL A 108 -14.92 13.78 1.79
N GLN A 109 -14.25 13.60 2.92
CA GLN A 109 -13.63 14.71 3.65
C GLN A 109 -12.43 15.26 2.88
N LEU A 110 -12.41 16.57 2.64
CA LEU A 110 -11.29 17.26 2.00
C LEU A 110 -10.60 18.23 2.99
N PRO A 111 -9.29 18.45 2.88
CA PRO A 111 -8.37 17.74 1.97
C PRO A 111 -8.16 16.28 2.37
N ILE A 112 -7.89 15.41 1.40
CA ILE A 112 -7.52 14.02 1.67
C ILE A 112 -6.18 14.01 2.42
N GLN A 113 -6.04 13.12 3.42
CA GLN A 113 -4.83 13.05 4.24
C GLN A 113 -3.60 12.79 3.37
N ARG A 114 -2.61 13.66 3.49
CA ARG A 114 -1.30 13.52 2.85
C ARG A 114 -0.30 12.91 3.82
N MET A 115 0.53 12.02 3.33
CA MET A 115 1.65 11.45 4.08
C MET A 115 2.83 11.19 3.14
N THR A 116 4.03 11.21 3.68
CA THR A 116 5.21 10.80 2.92
C THR A 116 5.22 9.29 2.69
N TRP A 117 5.97 8.83 1.69
CA TRP A 117 6.19 7.39 1.47
C TRP A 117 6.75 6.71 2.72
N GLN A 118 7.72 7.33 3.37
CA GLN A 118 8.33 6.79 4.59
C GLN A 118 7.31 6.65 5.72
N GLU A 119 6.46 7.66 5.91
CA GLU A 119 5.40 7.62 6.91
C GLU A 119 4.37 6.52 6.61
N ALA A 120 3.95 6.38 5.36
CA ALA A 120 3.03 5.32 4.95
C ALA A 120 3.61 3.92 5.21
N MET A 121 4.88 3.70 4.87
CA MET A 121 5.56 2.44 5.14
C MET A 121 5.75 2.19 6.64
N ASP A 122 6.15 3.20 7.40
CA ASP A 122 6.42 3.07 8.84
C ASP A 122 5.16 2.80 9.67
N ARG A 123 4.03 3.40 9.30
CA ARG A 123 2.76 3.25 10.01
C ARG A 123 1.91 2.09 9.52
N PHE A 124 1.97 1.76 8.22
CA PHE A 124 1.01 0.84 7.62
C PHE A 124 1.66 -0.33 6.86
N GLY A 125 2.95 -0.27 6.59
CA GLY A 125 3.68 -1.28 5.81
C GLY A 125 3.29 -1.32 4.33
N SER A 126 2.74 -0.21 3.80
CA SER A 126 2.29 -0.09 2.42
C SER A 126 2.31 1.35 1.95
N ASP A 127 2.68 1.60 0.70
CA ASP A 127 2.62 2.92 0.04
C ASP A 127 1.19 3.32 -0.39
N LYS A 128 0.22 2.44 -0.19
CA LYS A 128 -1.23 2.67 -0.42
C LYS A 128 -2.04 2.11 0.75
N PRO A 129 -1.93 2.73 1.92
CA PRO A 129 -2.50 2.20 3.16
C PRO A 129 -4.03 2.28 3.18
N ASP A 130 -4.67 1.26 3.70
CA ASP A 130 -6.06 1.36 4.12
C ASP A 130 -6.12 2.01 5.51
N ILE A 131 -6.60 3.25 5.57
CA ILE A 131 -6.70 4.04 6.79
C ILE A 131 -8.08 4.03 7.45
N ARG A 132 -9.03 3.21 6.92
CA ARG A 132 -10.40 3.11 7.45
C ARG A 132 -10.47 2.45 8.81
N PHE A 133 -9.40 1.82 9.25
CA PHE A 133 -9.25 1.20 10.57
C PHE A 133 -7.85 1.48 11.13
N GLY A 134 -7.68 1.34 12.43
CA GLY A 134 -6.42 1.53 13.14
C GLY A 134 -5.38 0.42 12.88
N MET A 135 -4.78 -0.13 13.95
CA MET A 135 -3.77 -1.20 13.91
C MET A 135 -2.49 -0.76 13.16
N GLU A 136 -2.01 0.45 13.48
CA GLU A 136 -0.75 0.95 12.92
C GLU A 136 0.45 0.11 13.39
N LEU A 137 1.51 0.08 12.59
CA LEU A 137 2.77 -0.53 12.95
C LEU A 137 3.48 0.34 13.99
N VAL A 138 3.86 -0.25 15.10
CA VAL A 138 4.62 0.41 16.17
C VAL A 138 6.05 -0.06 16.14
N ASN A 139 7.01 0.87 16.03
CA ASN A 139 8.43 0.55 16.12
C ASN A 139 8.83 0.38 17.59
N VAL A 140 9.22 -0.83 17.97
CA VAL A 140 9.63 -1.18 19.33
C VAL A 140 11.12 -1.54 19.42
N THR A 141 11.90 -1.24 18.40
CA THR A 141 13.34 -1.58 18.31
C THR A 141 14.10 -1.11 19.54
N GLU A 142 13.91 0.15 19.97
CA GLU A 142 14.58 0.70 21.15
C GLU A 142 14.10 0.06 22.46
N THR A 143 12.83 -0.36 22.52
CA THR A 143 12.25 -1.01 23.71
C THR A 143 12.86 -2.39 23.94
N VAL A 144 13.25 -3.09 22.86
CA VAL A 144 13.74 -4.48 22.92
C VAL A 144 15.22 -4.63 22.57
N LYS A 145 15.97 -3.53 22.47
CA LYS A 145 17.38 -3.55 22.05
C LYS A 145 18.30 -4.38 22.95
N ASP A 146 18.00 -4.41 24.23
CA ASP A 146 18.78 -5.12 25.26
C ASP A 146 18.21 -6.52 25.57
N SER A 147 17.18 -6.96 24.82
CA SER A 147 16.53 -8.25 25.03
C SER A 147 17.45 -9.43 24.66
N GLU A 148 17.44 -10.47 25.50
CA GLU A 148 18.11 -11.76 25.25
C GLU A 148 17.41 -12.62 24.16
N PHE A 149 16.28 -12.18 23.60
CA PHE A 149 15.60 -12.90 22.55
C PHE A 149 16.37 -12.81 21.22
N VAL A 150 17.04 -13.89 20.88
CA VAL A 150 17.99 -13.98 19.75
C VAL A 150 17.40 -13.47 18.43
N VAL A 151 16.09 -13.63 18.20
CA VAL A 151 15.43 -13.17 16.97
C VAL A 151 15.45 -11.64 16.88
N PHE A 152 15.16 -10.94 17.98
CA PHE A 152 15.19 -9.49 18.03
C PHE A 152 16.62 -8.97 17.95
N LYS A 153 17.49 -9.55 18.76
CA LYS A 153 18.91 -9.20 18.80
C LYS A 153 19.57 -9.29 17.42
N ASN A 154 19.44 -10.43 16.75
CA ASN A 154 20.03 -10.63 15.42
C ASN A 154 19.47 -9.66 14.36
N ALA A 155 18.18 -9.34 14.42
CA ALA A 155 17.57 -8.39 13.50
C ALA A 155 18.15 -6.98 13.70
N ILE A 156 18.29 -6.54 14.95
CA ILE A 156 18.84 -5.23 15.32
C ILE A 156 20.33 -5.14 14.95
N GLU A 157 21.13 -6.15 15.29
CA GLU A 157 22.55 -6.22 14.94
C GLU A 157 22.79 -6.21 13.42
N ALA A 158 21.85 -6.75 12.64
CA ALA A 158 21.88 -6.71 11.17
C ALA A 158 21.38 -5.37 10.59
N GLY A 159 21.10 -4.35 11.42
CA GLY A 159 20.58 -3.05 10.97
C GLY A 159 19.10 -3.08 10.58
N GLY A 160 18.37 -4.09 10.99
CA GLY A 160 16.92 -4.20 10.84
C GLY A 160 16.14 -3.55 11.98
N THR A 161 14.83 -3.76 12.02
CA THR A 161 13.93 -3.23 13.06
C THR A 161 13.04 -4.33 13.63
N VAL A 162 12.54 -4.07 14.84
CA VAL A 162 11.46 -4.82 15.46
C VAL A 162 10.23 -3.92 15.49
N ARG A 163 9.17 -4.35 14.82
CA ARG A 163 7.89 -3.64 14.86
C ARG A 163 6.77 -4.59 15.21
N GLY A 164 5.68 -4.05 15.71
CA GLY A 164 4.50 -4.82 16.05
C GLY A 164 3.21 -4.16 15.61
N ILE A 165 2.13 -4.94 15.61
CA ILE A 165 0.75 -4.48 15.51
C ILE A 165 -0.05 -4.97 16.70
N ASN A 166 -1.03 -4.18 17.13
CA ASN A 166 -1.94 -4.55 18.21
C ASN A 166 -3.31 -4.91 17.62
N ALA A 167 -3.63 -6.21 17.63
CA ALA A 167 -4.95 -6.72 17.26
C ALA A 167 -5.88 -6.67 18.48
N LYS A 168 -6.60 -5.56 18.60
CA LYS A 168 -7.53 -5.28 19.69
C LYS A 168 -8.60 -6.38 19.83
N GLY A 169 -8.83 -6.84 21.05
CA GLY A 169 -9.83 -7.86 21.36
C GLY A 169 -9.51 -9.28 20.86
N GLN A 170 -8.30 -9.55 20.38
CA GLN A 170 -7.90 -10.86 19.84
C GLN A 170 -7.02 -11.68 20.82
N GLY A 171 -6.86 -11.24 22.07
CA GLY A 171 -6.04 -11.92 23.09
C GLY A 171 -6.48 -13.34 23.43
N GLY A 172 -7.76 -13.65 23.22
CA GLY A 172 -8.33 -15.01 23.35
C GLY A 172 -8.16 -15.90 22.11
N MET A 173 -7.42 -15.46 21.09
CA MET A 173 -7.28 -16.22 19.84
C MET A 173 -6.67 -17.60 20.08
N ALA A 174 -7.34 -18.64 19.54
CA ALA A 174 -6.88 -20.03 19.68
C ALA A 174 -5.51 -20.23 19.01
N ARG A 175 -4.64 -21.03 19.63
CA ARG A 175 -3.28 -21.32 19.16
C ARG A 175 -3.23 -21.68 17.67
N LYS A 176 -4.15 -22.54 17.21
CA LYS A 176 -4.23 -22.95 15.80
C LYS A 176 -4.46 -21.78 14.83
N LYS A 177 -5.18 -20.72 15.28
CA LYS A 177 -5.36 -19.52 14.47
C LYS A 177 -4.09 -18.67 14.43
N ILE A 178 -3.40 -18.54 15.58
CA ILE A 178 -2.09 -17.86 15.66
C ILE A 178 -1.08 -18.57 14.75
N ASP A 179 -1.03 -19.90 14.77
CA ASP A 179 -0.13 -20.68 13.92
C ASP A 179 -0.41 -20.44 12.41
N LYS A 180 -1.68 -20.25 12.03
CA LYS A 180 -2.03 -19.82 10.65
C LYS A 180 -1.52 -18.42 10.32
N LEU A 181 -1.55 -17.47 11.27
CA LEU A 181 -0.96 -16.14 11.07
C LEU A 181 0.55 -16.21 10.91
N VAL A 182 1.23 -17.12 11.64
CA VAL A 182 2.66 -17.38 11.45
C VAL A 182 2.95 -17.89 10.05
N ASP A 183 2.16 -18.85 9.54
CA ASP A 183 2.35 -19.39 8.19
C ASP A 183 2.01 -18.35 7.13
N PHE A 184 0.99 -17.53 7.35
CA PHE A 184 0.69 -16.39 6.49
C PHE A 184 1.87 -15.41 6.42
N ALA A 185 2.44 -15.03 7.56
CA ALA A 185 3.60 -14.15 7.65
C ALA A 185 4.82 -14.69 6.89
N LYS A 186 5.06 -16.02 6.96
CA LYS A 186 6.14 -16.67 6.18
C LYS A 186 5.95 -16.50 4.67
N GLY A 187 4.72 -16.49 4.18
CA GLY A 187 4.40 -16.22 2.78
C GLY A 187 4.85 -14.84 2.29
N TYR A 188 5.04 -13.89 3.22
CA TYR A 188 5.56 -12.54 2.97
C TYR A 188 7.04 -12.38 3.34
N GLY A 189 7.74 -13.47 3.62
CA GLY A 189 9.18 -13.49 3.86
C GLY A 189 9.60 -13.45 5.32
N ALA A 190 8.67 -13.52 6.28
CA ALA A 190 9.03 -13.64 7.69
C ALA A 190 9.68 -14.99 7.99
N LYS A 191 10.73 -14.98 8.82
CA LYS A 191 11.31 -16.23 9.38
C LYS A 191 10.43 -16.81 10.49
N GLY A 192 9.59 -15.99 11.10
CA GLY A 192 8.66 -16.32 12.17
C GLY A 192 7.86 -15.10 12.58
N LEU A 193 6.90 -15.30 13.48
CA LEU A 193 6.09 -14.25 14.06
C LEU A 193 6.07 -14.43 15.57
N ALA A 194 6.58 -13.44 16.29
CA ALA A 194 6.52 -13.42 17.75
C ALA A 194 5.18 -12.81 18.20
N TYR A 195 4.65 -13.23 19.35
CA TYR A 195 3.39 -12.69 19.85
C TYR A 195 3.33 -12.63 21.36
N ILE A 196 2.51 -11.70 21.85
CA ILE A 196 2.02 -11.63 23.23
C ILE A 196 0.50 -11.60 23.18
N ALA A 197 -0.15 -12.56 23.84
CA ALA A 197 -1.60 -12.57 24.04
C ALA A 197 -1.89 -12.12 25.49
N ILE A 198 -2.67 -11.07 25.63
CA ILE A 198 -3.14 -10.55 26.91
C ILE A 198 -4.60 -11.00 27.04
N HIS A 199 -4.88 -11.93 27.94
CA HIS A 199 -6.24 -12.42 28.16
C HIS A 199 -7.09 -11.38 28.92
N GLU A 200 -8.41 -11.53 28.88
CA GLU A 200 -9.37 -10.65 29.57
C GLU A 200 -9.11 -10.55 31.08
N ASP A 201 -8.63 -11.64 31.69
CA ASP A 201 -8.28 -11.71 33.12
C ASP A 201 -6.90 -11.09 33.45
N GLY A 202 -6.23 -10.49 32.45
CA GLY A 202 -4.89 -9.93 32.61
C GLY A 202 -3.76 -10.95 32.48
N THR A 203 -4.05 -12.23 32.30
CA THR A 203 -3.00 -13.24 32.10
C THR A 203 -2.28 -13.01 30.76
N VAL A 204 -0.94 -12.96 30.83
CA VAL A 204 -0.08 -12.75 29.66
C VAL A 204 0.52 -14.06 29.19
N LYS A 205 0.36 -14.41 27.91
CA LYS A 205 1.05 -15.52 27.26
C LYS A 205 1.90 -15.00 26.11
N SER A 206 3.17 -15.37 26.08
CA SER A 206 4.11 -14.94 25.03
C SER A 206 4.82 -16.13 24.42
N SER A 207 5.09 -16.05 23.11
CA SER A 207 5.90 -17.03 22.38
C SER A 207 7.39 -16.98 22.76
N PHE A 208 7.82 -15.93 23.45
CA PHE A 208 9.21 -15.68 23.84
C PHE A 208 9.40 -15.30 25.33
N SER A 209 8.43 -15.61 26.17
CA SER A 209 8.45 -15.29 27.63
C SER A 209 9.70 -15.81 28.36
N LYS A 210 10.34 -16.85 27.86
CA LYS A 210 11.56 -17.41 28.49
C LYS A 210 12.81 -16.55 28.28
N PHE A 211 12.74 -15.56 27.39
CA PHE A 211 13.86 -14.74 26.98
C PHE A 211 13.69 -13.26 27.36
N MET A 212 12.64 -12.92 28.08
CA MET A 212 12.37 -11.56 28.54
C MET A 212 11.95 -11.57 30.00
N THR A 213 12.37 -10.54 30.72
CA THR A 213 11.91 -10.30 32.11
C THR A 213 10.45 -9.82 32.10
N GLU A 214 9.82 -9.82 33.27
CA GLU A 214 8.48 -9.26 33.46
C GLU A 214 8.45 -7.76 33.16
N GLU A 215 9.51 -7.03 33.55
CA GLU A 215 9.65 -5.59 33.29
C GLU A 215 9.78 -5.29 31.78
N GLU A 216 10.62 -6.05 31.07
CA GLU A 216 10.76 -5.91 29.62
C GLU A 216 9.43 -6.22 28.89
N THR A 217 8.73 -7.26 29.32
CA THR A 217 7.42 -7.63 28.77
C THR A 217 6.39 -6.52 29.02
N ALA A 218 6.35 -5.97 30.23
CA ALA A 218 5.47 -4.86 30.58
C ALA A 218 5.79 -3.59 29.78
N ALA A 219 7.08 -3.29 29.59
CA ALA A 219 7.52 -2.16 28.77
C ALA A 219 7.08 -2.32 27.31
N LEU A 220 7.19 -3.53 26.76
CA LEU A 220 6.78 -3.84 25.40
C LEU A 220 5.25 -3.75 25.23
N ILE A 221 4.47 -4.28 26.17
CA ILE A 221 3.01 -4.15 26.20
C ILE A 221 2.61 -2.68 26.25
N LYS A 222 3.27 -1.88 27.09
CA LYS A 222 3.01 -0.43 27.20
C LYS A 222 3.35 0.31 25.90
N ALA A 223 4.48 -0.01 25.26
CA ALA A 223 4.87 0.60 23.98
C ALA A 223 3.88 0.30 22.86
N MET A 224 3.25 -0.88 22.92
CA MET A 224 2.20 -1.31 21.97
C MET A 224 0.79 -0.82 22.33
N ALA A 225 0.61 -0.03 23.39
CA ALA A 225 -0.69 0.32 23.95
C ALA A 225 -1.60 -0.92 24.13
N GLY A 226 -1.01 -2.03 24.64
CA GLY A 226 -1.71 -3.29 24.87
C GLY A 226 -2.59 -3.22 26.12
N GLU A 227 -3.80 -3.74 26.00
CA GLU A 227 -4.81 -3.82 27.05
C GLU A 227 -5.27 -5.26 27.24
N ASN A 228 -6.03 -5.53 28.30
CA ASN A 228 -6.63 -6.85 28.48
C ASN A 228 -7.53 -7.21 27.30
N GLY A 229 -7.38 -8.41 26.79
CA GLY A 229 -8.09 -8.89 25.60
C GLY A 229 -7.32 -8.69 24.29
N ASP A 230 -6.13 -8.10 24.27
CA ASP A 230 -5.38 -7.78 23.05
C ASP A 230 -4.37 -8.87 22.65
N LEU A 231 -4.13 -8.99 21.34
CA LEU A 231 -3.06 -9.81 20.77
C LEU A 231 -2.03 -8.91 20.08
N LEU A 232 -0.81 -8.91 20.61
CA LEU A 232 0.31 -8.18 20.03
C LEU A 232 1.14 -9.12 19.16
N LEU A 233 1.39 -8.73 17.92
CA LEU A 233 2.15 -9.51 16.94
C LEU A 233 3.38 -8.73 16.52
N PHE A 234 4.55 -9.40 16.46
CA PHE A 234 5.83 -8.76 16.19
C PHE A 234 6.57 -9.45 15.05
N ALA A 235 7.16 -8.63 14.18
CA ALA A 235 8.10 -9.06 13.14
C ALA A 235 9.46 -8.37 13.37
N ALA A 236 10.53 -9.10 13.13
CA ALA A 236 11.90 -8.63 13.31
C ALA A 236 12.77 -9.09 12.13
N ASP A 237 13.18 -8.19 11.29
CA ASP A 237 14.07 -8.39 10.14
C ASP A 237 14.46 -7.01 9.53
N LYS A 238 15.00 -6.99 8.30
CA LYS A 238 15.18 -5.77 7.52
C LYS A 238 13.84 -5.04 7.34
N ASN A 239 13.84 -3.72 7.32
CA ASN A 239 12.63 -2.89 7.24
C ASN A 239 11.64 -3.35 6.17
N LYS A 240 12.12 -3.65 4.96
CA LYS A 240 11.24 -4.11 3.87
C LYS A 240 10.44 -5.35 4.25
N VAL A 241 11.08 -6.35 4.84
CA VAL A 241 10.40 -7.59 5.25
C VAL A 241 9.39 -7.31 6.36
N VAL A 242 9.77 -6.49 7.35
CA VAL A 242 8.89 -6.13 8.47
C VAL A 242 7.65 -5.38 7.97
N TRP A 243 7.81 -4.42 7.05
CA TRP A 243 6.71 -3.70 6.43
C TRP A 243 5.78 -4.63 5.63
N ASP A 244 6.34 -5.44 4.73
CA ASP A 244 5.57 -6.38 3.89
C ASP A 244 4.74 -7.35 4.76
N VAL A 245 5.35 -7.90 5.80
CA VAL A 245 4.73 -8.86 6.72
C VAL A 245 3.63 -8.22 7.56
N LEU A 246 3.94 -7.13 8.27
CA LEU A 246 2.97 -6.51 9.18
C LEU A 246 1.87 -5.78 8.43
N GLY A 247 2.18 -5.16 7.28
CA GLY A 247 1.19 -4.55 6.41
C GLY A 247 0.17 -5.56 5.89
N ALA A 248 0.63 -6.75 5.46
CA ALA A 248 -0.25 -7.83 5.04
C ALA A 248 -1.07 -8.41 6.20
N LEU A 249 -0.44 -8.66 7.37
CA LEU A 249 -1.13 -9.14 8.57
C LEU A 249 -2.20 -8.17 9.06
N ARG A 250 -1.93 -6.88 9.00
CA ARG A 250 -2.88 -5.82 9.33
C ARG A 250 -4.17 -5.94 8.52
N LEU A 251 -4.05 -6.13 7.19
CA LEU A 251 -5.19 -6.32 6.31
C LEU A 251 -5.91 -7.65 6.53
N GLU A 252 -5.16 -8.73 6.79
CA GLU A 252 -5.74 -10.05 7.06
C GLU A 252 -6.56 -10.05 8.35
N LEU A 253 -6.05 -9.44 9.42
CA LEU A 253 -6.74 -9.33 10.69
C LEU A 253 -7.97 -8.42 10.62
N ALA A 254 -7.92 -7.35 9.83
CA ALA A 254 -9.07 -6.45 9.64
C ALA A 254 -10.24 -7.08 8.88
N ARG A 255 -10.01 -8.18 8.15
CA ARG A 255 -11.06 -8.94 7.44
C ARG A 255 -11.78 -9.96 8.34
N GLN A 256 -11.22 -10.29 9.49
CA GLN A 256 -11.78 -11.26 10.45
C GLN A 256 -12.73 -10.60 11.45
#